data_a54f772b9dee7dbce22703fc131162b5
#
_entry.id   a54f772b9dee7dbce22703fc131162b5
#
_cell.length_a   1.000
_cell.length_b   1.000
_cell.length_c   1.000
_cell.angle_alpha   90.00
_cell.angle_beta   90.00
_cell.angle_gamma   90.00
#
_symmetry.space_group_name_H-M   'P 1'
#
loop_
_entity.id
_entity.type
_entity.pdbx_description
1 polymer ?
#
loop_
_entity_poly.entity_id
_entity_poly.type
_entity_poly.pdbx_seq_one_letter_code
_entity_poly.pdbx_strand_id
1 'polypeptide(L)'
;MKPVLGKISSLLLGTTLVTSALAATDGELAKVMKDRGLSDIDVVRAAKTYNPTGVKDKYVVFSSGGQSGQMLVYGVPSMRLLKYIAVFTPEPWQGYGYDKDSLEILRQGNIRGREINWGDTHHPALSETDGKYDGKWLVINDKANPRIAVIDLEDFETKQIVPNPVFKSEHGGAFFTPNSEHILEAAQYAAPFDNEYHPIEDYKETYRGGVTVWKFDSKIGRIIPKDSFTLEMPPYMQDLSDSGKGISDGWGFTNSFNTEMYTGGIEVGMPPNEAGMSRNDTDYLHVYNWKKLYELSKDPKNVKIVNDHKIIPIEIAVKNDALFLIPEPKSPHGVD
;
A
#
# COMPACT_ATOMS: atom_id res chain seq x y z
N MET A 1 -13.77 -48.25 63.02
CA MET A 1 -13.77 -47.70 61.62
C MET A 1 -13.27 -46.29 61.70
N LYS A 2 -12.07 -46.03 61.11
CA LYS A 2 -11.43 -44.70 61.06
C LYS A 2 -11.80 -44.01 59.74
N PRO A 3 -12.14 -42.74 59.73
CA PRO A 3 -12.31 -42.03 58.48
C PRO A 3 -10.94 -41.58 57.94
N VAL A 4 -10.73 -41.79 56.63
CA VAL A 4 -9.57 -41.36 55.89
C VAL A 4 -9.82 -39.92 55.48
N LEU A 5 -9.02 -38.97 55.96
CA LEU A 5 -8.97 -37.60 55.47
C LEU A 5 -8.12 -37.57 54.16
N GLY A 6 -8.76 -37.38 53.05
CA GLY A 6 -8.09 -37.06 51.77
C GLY A 6 -7.64 -35.61 51.78
N LYS A 7 -6.35 -35.40 51.58
CA LYS A 7 -5.75 -34.07 51.31
C LYS A 7 -6.14 -33.59 49.92
N ILE A 8 -6.91 -32.52 49.84
CA ILE A 8 -7.13 -31.78 48.62
C ILE A 8 -5.97 -30.79 48.48
N SER A 9 -5.05 -31.11 47.58
CA SER A 9 -4.01 -30.16 47.17
C SER A 9 -4.63 -29.15 46.20
N SER A 10 -4.87 -27.96 46.67
CA SER A 10 -5.25 -26.83 45.84
C SER A 10 -4.08 -26.42 44.99
N LEU A 11 -4.16 -26.73 43.69
CA LEU A 11 -3.25 -26.22 42.69
C LEU A 11 -3.64 -24.76 42.42
N LEU A 12 -2.95 -23.82 43.04
CA LEU A 12 -2.98 -22.41 42.62
C LEU A 12 -2.22 -22.34 41.29
N LEU A 13 -2.94 -22.42 40.16
CA LEU A 13 -2.43 -21.94 38.89
C LEU A 13 -2.44 -20.43 38.96
N GLY A 14 -1.25 -19.84 39.09
CA GLY A 14 -1.07 -18.42 39.04
C GLY A 14 -1.41 -17.89 37.65
N THR A 15 -2.44 -17.08 37.57
CA THR A 15 -2.74 -16.21 36.48
C THR A 15 -1.72 -15.05 36.48
N THR A 16 -0.55 -15.29 35.93
CA THR A 16 0.44 -14.25 35.54
C THR A 16 0.47 -14.14 34.05
N LEU A 17 -0.59 -13.65 33.49
CA LEU A 17 -0.65 -13.20 32.08
C LEU A 17 -1.75 -12.15 32.04
N VAL A 18 -1.36 -10.92 32.06
CA VAL A 18 -1.97 -9.68 31.54
C VAL A 18 -1.46 -8.50 32.39
N THR A 19 -0.17 -8.25 32.34
CA THR A 19 0.36 -6.98 32.89
C THR A 19 1.44 -6.36 31.99
N SER A 20 1.63 -6.87 30.78
CA SER A 20 2.61 -6.31 29.85
C SER A 20 2.02 -5.34 28.82
N ALA A 21 0.70 -5.19 28.76
CA ALA A 21 0.04 -4.26 27.81
C ALA A 21 -0.35 -2.91 28.44
N LEU A 22 -0.20 -2.73 29.74
CA LEU A 22 -0.61 -1.51 30.45
C LEU A 22 0.54 -0.59 30.88
N ALA A 23 1.79 -0.96 30.62
CA ALA A 23 2.95 -0.20 31.08
C ALA A 23 3.63 0.69 30.00
N ALA A 24 3.05 0.77 28.82
CA ALA A 24 3.56 1.66 27.75
C ALA A 24 3.26 3.15 27.98
N THR A 25 2.81 3.57 29.14
CA THR A 25 1.78 4.58 29.12
C THR A 25 2.14 5.92 29.71
N ASP A 26 2.92 5.99 30.77
CA ASP A 26 3.15 7.31 31.38
C ASP A 26 4.06 8.20 30.52
N GLY A 27 5.08 7.63 29.90
CA GLY A 27 6.00 8.37 29.05
C GLY A 27 5.42 8.73 27.68
N GLU A 28 4.70 7.83 27.06
CA GLU A 28 4.07 8.04 25.75
C GLU A 28 2.90 9.01 25.85
N LEU A 29 2.01 8.82 26.80
CA LEU A 29 0.91 9.76 27.07
C LEU A 29 1.44 11.16 27.36
N ALA A 30 2.46 11.30 28.20
CA ALA A 30 3.07 12.59 28.52
C ALA A 30 3.69 13.24 27.26
N LYS A 31 4.32 12.46 26.39
CA LYS A 31 4.84 12.94 25.10
C LYS A 31 3.73 13.49 24.22
N VAL A 32 2.66 12.70 24.00
CA VAL A 32 1.51 13.10 23.16
C VAL A 32 0.86 14.37 23.73
N MET A 33 0.61 14.42 25.05
CA MET A 33 0.05 15.61 25.69
C MET A 33 0.90 16.86 25.45
N LYS A 34 2.21 16.74 25.63
CA LYS A 34 3.15 17.85 25.41
C LYS A 34 3.16 18.28 23.94
N ASP A 35 3.30 17.35 23.03
CA ASP A 35 3.46 17.62 21.58
C ASP A 35 2.21 18.25 20.97
N ARG A 36 1.03 17.89 21.50
CA ARG A 36 -0.29 18.38 21.06
C ARG A 36 -0.85 19.51 21.95
N GLY A 37 -0.15 19.91 22.99
CA GLY A 37 -0.60 20.95 23.92
C GLY A 37 -1.84 20.59 24.73
N LEU A 38 -2.01 19.28 25.07
CA LEU A 38 -3.18 18.78 25.77
C LEU A 38 -3.05 18.94 27.28
N SER A 39 -4.16 19.23 27.94
CA SER A 39 -4.34 19.20 29.37
C SER A 39 -4.96 17.86 29.84
N ASP A 40 -4.90 17.58 31.16
CA ASP A 40 -5.51 16.38 31.73
C ASP A 40 -7.01 16.30 31.41
N ILE A 41 -7.72 17.42 31.36
CA ILE A 41 -9.15 17.42 31.03
C ILE A 41 -9.39 17.05 29.56
N ASP A 42 -8.45 17.32 28.66
CA ASP A 42 -8.57 16.92 27.26
C ASP A 42 -8.39 15.42 27.12
N VAL A 43 -7.49 14.80 27.88
CA VAL A 43 -7.35 13.33 27.97
C VAL A 43 -8.63 12.70 28.51
N VAL A 44 -9.21 13.26 29.56
CA VAL A 44 -10.48 12.77 30.12
C VAL A 44 -11.62 12.87 29.08
N ARG A 45 -11.67 13.96 28.31
CA ARG A 45 -12.65 14.16 27.23
C ARG A 45 -12.46 13.13 26.12
N ALA A 46 -11.22 12.89 25.69
CA ALA A 46 -10.89 11.87 24.70
C ALA A 46 -11.31 10.47 25.17
N ALA A 47 -10.99 10.11 26.40
CA ALA A 47 -11.38 8.83 26.98
C ALA A 47 -12.89 8.62 27.07
N LYS A 48 -13.68 9.69 27.32
CA LYS A 48 -15.14 9.62 27.34
C LYS A 48 -15.77 9.40 25.97
N THR A 49 -15.09 9.78 24.92
CA THR A 49 -15.60 9.66 23.52
C THR A 49 -15.02 8.44 22.80
N TYR A 50 -13.95 7.84 23.33
CA TYR A 50 -13.35 6.65 22.75
C TYR A 50 -14.28 5.44 22.89
N ASN A 51 -14.50 4.75 21.77
CA ASN A 51 -15.23 3.49 21.74
C ASN A 51 -14.36 2.45 21.03
N PRO A 52 -13.85 1.45 21.75
CA PRO A 52 -13.00 0.41 21.16
C PRO A 52 -13.71 -0.30 20.01
N THR A 53 -12.97 -0.60 18.95
CA THR A 53 -13.48 -1.41 17.85
C THR A 53 -13.88 -2.81 18.32
N GLY A 54 -14.89 -3.40 17.68
CA GLY A 54 -15.40 -4.73 18.06
C GLY A 54 -16.39 -4.74 19.22
N VAL A 55 -16.61 -3.62 19.90
CA VAL A 55 -17.60 -3.55 21.00
C VAL A 55 -19.03 -3.56 20.48
N LYS A 56 -19.32 -2.87 19.38
CA LYS A 56 -20.66 -2.75 18.78
C LYS A 56 -20.77 -3.35 17.39
N ASP A 57 -19.67 -3.44 16.68
CA ASP A 57 -19.58 -3.97 15.34
C ASP A 57 -18.65 -5.16 15.30
N LYS A 58 -19.06 -6.17 14.55
CA LYS A 58 -18.30 -7.42 14.41
C LYS A 58 -17.11 -7.25 13.45
N TYR A 59 -17.28 -6.37 12.46
CA TYR A 59 -16.26 -6.09 11.45
C TYR A 59 -16.04 -4.60 11.29
N VAL A 60 -14.86 -4.26 10.82
CA VAL A 60 -14.47 -2.89 10.45
C VAL A 60 -14.11 -2.89 8.97
N VAL A 61 -14.65 -1.94 8.23
CA VAL A 61 -14.38 -1.74 6.80
C VAL A 61 -13.59 -0.45 6.64
N PHE A 62 -12.54 -0.53 5.84
CA PHE A 62 -11.73 0.62 5.45
C PHE A 62 -12.04 0.98 4.00
N SER A 63 -12.36 2.24 3.77
CA SER A 63 -12.70 2.76 2.45
C SER A 63 -11.89 4.01 2.16
N SER A 64 -11.43 4.14 0.92
CA SER A 64 -10.79 5.38 0.50
C SER A 64 -11.76 6.55 0.58
N GLY A 65 -11.26 7.70 1.01
CA GLY A 65 -11.97 8.97 0.98
C GLY A 65 -11.79 9.73 -0.34
N GLY A 66 -11.05 9.16 -1.28
CA GLY A 66 -10.74 9.77 -2.57
C GLY A 66 -10.01 11.09 -2.39
N GLN A 67 -10.47 12.10 -3.08
CA GLN A 67 -9.86 13.44 -3.12
C GLN A 67 -9.87 14.19 -1.79
N SER A 68 -10.46 13.63 -0.72
CA SER A 68 -10.31 14.21 0.63
C SER A 68 -8.92 13.93 1.24
N GLY A 69 -8.14 13.00 0.67
CA GLY A 69 -6.85 12.58 1.18
C GLY A 69 -6.92 11.81 2.50
N GLN A 70 -8.11 11.35 2.87
CA GLN A 70 -8.41 10.64 4.11
C GLN A 70 -8.85 9.21 3.82
N MET A 71 -8.87 8.38 4.85
CA MET A 71 -9.52 7.08 4.83
C MET A 71 -10.72 7.07 5.77
N LEU A 72 -11.77 6.37 5.38
CA LEU A 72 -13.01 6.23 6.14
C LEU A 72 -13.05 4.86 6.81
N VAL A 73 -13.46 4.82 8.05
CA VAL A 73 -13.59 3.58 8.85
C VAL A 73 -15.04 3.39 9.23
N TYR A 74 -15.63 2.29 8.78
CA TYR A 74 -17.03 1.95 9.04
C TYR A 74 -17.14 0.68 9.87
N GLY A 75 -18.10 0.67 10.79
CA GLY A 75 -18.47 -0.54 11.52
C GLY A 75 -19.55 -1.34 10.81
N VAL A 76 -19.44 -2.67 10.83
CA VAL A 76 -20.43 -3.59 10.26
C VAL A 76 -20.90 -4.56 11.35
N PRO A 77 -22.22 -4.69 11.61
CA PRO A 77 -23.35 -4.35 10.74
C PRO A 77 -23.96 -2.95 10.91
N SER A 78 -23.47 -2.12 11.83
CA SER A 78 -24.11 -0.84 12.13
C SER A 78 -24.08 0.17 10.96
N MET A 79 -23.15 0.02 10.03
CA MET A 79 -22.85 0.94 8.93
C MET A 79 -22.55 2.36 9.40
N ARG A 80 -22.06 2.50 10.62
CA ARG A 80 -21.70 3.81 11.18
C ARG A 80 -20.28 4.16 10.79
N LEU A 81 -20.09 5.42 10.42
CA LEU A 81 -18.73 5.97 10.33
C LEU A 81 -18.14 6.04 11.74
N LEU A 82 -17.04 5.33 11.95
CA LEU A 82 -16.35 5.23 13.24
C LEU A 82 -15.23 6.27 13.34
N LYS A 83 -14.49 6.47 12.25
CA LYS A 83 -13.34 7.38 12.20
C LYS A 83 -13.03 7.82 10.77
N TYR A 84 -12.46 9.02 10.65
CA TYR A 84 -11.63 9.42 9.51
C TYR A 84 -10.17 9.26 9.91
N ILE A 85 -9.37 8.64 9.06
CA ILE A 85 -7.92 8.58 9.24
C ILE A 85 -7.31 9.61 8.30
N ALA A 86 -6.56 10.55 8.85
CA ALA A 86 -5.79 11.51 8.06
C ALA A 86 -4.61 10.81 7.40
N VAL A 87 -4.43 10.95 6.09
CA VAL A 87 -3.37 10.26 5.33
C VAL A 87 -2.51 11.25 4.55
N PHE A 88 -3.02 11.81 3.45
CA PHE A 88 -2.24 12.66 2.54
C PHE A 88 -2.51 14.15 2.69
N THR A 89 -3.31 14.54 3.66
CA THR A 89 -3.66 15.94 3.94
C THR A 89 -3.57 16.23 5.43
N PRO A 90 -3.16 17.45 5.84
CA PRO A 90 -3.29 17.87 7.23
C PRO A 90 -4.74 17.79 7.68
N GLU A 91 -4.96 17.38 8.93
CA GLU A 91 -6.30 17.28 9.50
C GLU A 91 -6.33 17.90 10.90
N PRO A 92 -6.80 19.15 11.03
CA PRO A 92 -6.76 19.88 12.29
C PRO A 92 -7.49 19.18 13.45
N TRP A 93 -8.63 18.56 13.14
CA TRP A 93 -9.45 17.89 14.15
C TRP A 93 -8.78 16.65 14.77
N GLN A 94 -7.80 16.09 14.07
CA GLN A 94 -7.03 14.95 14.52
C GLN A 94 -5.62 15.35 14.99
N GLY A 95 -5.27 16.63 14.87
CA GLY A 95 -3.92 17.13 15.15
C GLY A 95 -2.86 16.70 14.11
N TYR A 96 -3.26 15.96 13.08
CA TYR A 96 -2.35 15.45 12.06
C TYR A 96 -1.83 16.58 11.16
N GLY A 97 -0.52 16.64 11.01
CA GLY A 97 0.15 17.74 10.29
C GLY A 97 0.36 19.01 11.11
N TYR A 98 0.01 18.99 12.40
CA TYR A 98 0.14 20.13 13.32
C TYR A 98 1.06 19.85 14.52
N ASP A 99 1.31 18.59 14.83
CA ASP A 99 2.40 18.20 15.73
C ASP A 99 3.67 17.86 14.94
N LYS A 100 4.78 17.75 15.66
CA LYS A 100 6.09 17.54 15.04
C LYS A 100 6.17 16.23 14.25
N ASP A 101 5.63 15.14 14.80
CA ASP A 101 5.80 13.80 14.26
C ASP A 101 4.93 13.63 12.99
N SER A 102 3.66 14.01 13.03
CA SER A 102 2.77 13.91 11.87
C SER A 102 3.13 14.90 10.75
N LEU A 103 3.64 16.09 11.10
CA LEU A 103 4.17 17.03 10.12
C LEU A 103 5.40 16.45 9.39
N GLU A 104 6.26 15.73 10.09
CA GLU A 104 7.41 15.05 9.48
C GLU A 104 6.96 13.92 8.54
N ILE A 105 5.94 13.15 8.92
CA ILE A 105 5.36 12.12 8.06
C ILE A 105 4.81 12.74 6.76
N LEU A 106 4.08 13.85 6.83
CA LEU A 106 3.60 14.56 5.65
C LEU A 106 4.75 15.05 4.76
N ARG A 107 5.84 15.56 5.37
CA ARG A 107 7.03 16.03 4.64
C ARG A 107 7.77 14.90 3.92
N GLN A 108 7.77 13.68 4.47
CA GLN A 108 8.31 12.50 3.79
C GLN A 108 7.59 12.23 2.47
N GLY A 109 6.32 12.61 2.36
CA GLY A 109 5.51 12.53 1.15
C GLY A 109 5.80 13.59 0.09
N ASN A 110 6.75 14.51 0.33
CA ASN A 110 7.15 15.50 -0.66
C ASN A 110 7.87 14.85 -1.84
N ILE A 111 7.57 15.30 -3.05
CA ILE A 111 8.08 14.70 -4.27
C ILE A 111 9.07 15.65 -4.93
N ARG A 112 10.33 15.21 -5.10
CA ARG A 112 11.39 15.96 -5.81
C ARG A 112 11.53 17.41 -5.32
N GLY A 113 11.50 17.59 -4.00
CA GLY A 113 11.61 18.91 -3.36
C GLY A 113 10.36 19.78 -3.44
N ARG A 114 9.26 19.26 -3.99
CA ARG A 114 7.96 19.94 -3.99
C ARG A 114 7.15 19.52 -2.78
N GLU A 115 6.70 20.51 -2.03
CA GLU A 115 5.76 20.31 -0.95
C GLU A 115 4.40 19.87 -1.51
N ILE A 116 3.88 18.76 -0.97
CA ILE A 116 2.59 18.17 -1.38
C ILE A 116 1.67 18.14 -0.16
N ASN A 117 0.70 19.02 -0.15
CA ASN A 117 -0.23 19.23 0.96
C ASN A 117 -1.59 18.57 0.77
N TRP A 118 -1.77 17.82 -0.32
CA TRP A 118 -3.02 17.18 -0.67
C TRP A 118 -2.77 15.89 -1.47
N GLY A 119 -3.65 14.91 -1.31
CA GLY A 119 -3.63 13.67 -2.03
C GLY A 119 -5.02 13.09 -2.29
N ASP A 120 -5.06 12.06 -3.13
CA ASP A 120 -6.26 11.33 -3.52
C ASP A 120 -6.10 9.86 -3.13
N THR A 121 -6.68 9.47 -2.00
CA THR A 121 -6.56 8.10 -1.48
C THR A 121 -7.28 7.10 -2.37
N HIS A 122 -6.58 6.02 -2.75
CA HIS A 122 -7.13 4.92 -3.56
C HIS A 122 -6.64 3.56 -3.07
N HIS A 123 -7.46 2.54 -3.26
CA HIS A 123 -7.16 1.13 -3.07
C HIS A 123 -6.45 0.79 -1.75
N PRO A 124 -7.15 0.88 -0.60
CA PRO A 124 -6.59 0.43 0.67
C PRO A 124 -6.47 -1.09 0.69
N ALA A 125 -5.34 -1.61 1.21
CA ALA A 125 -5.13 -3.02 1.41
C ALA A 125 -4.64 -3.31 2.83
N LEU A 126 -5.16 -4.39 3.42
CA LEU A 126 -4.83 -4.84 4.76
C LEU A 126 -3.64 -5.80 4.73
N SER A 127 -2.80 -5.72 5.76
CA SER A 127 -1.72 -6.69 5.95
C SER A 127 -2.25 -8.10 6.22
N GLU A 128 -1.43 -9.09 5.86
CA GLU A 128 -1.78 -10.50 5.91
C GLU A 128 -0.72 -11.32 6.65
N THR A 129 -1.18 -12.36 7.30
CA THR A 129 -0.37 -13.47 7.80
C THR A 129 -0.96 -14.76 7.26
N ASP A 130 -0.14 -15.55 6.54
CA ASP A 130 -0.56 -16.76 5.83
C ASP A 130 -1.76 -16.51 4.88
N GLY A 131 -1.76 -15.38 4.18
CA GLY A 131 -2.81 -15.00 3.23
C GLY A 131 -4.14 -14.60 3.87
N LYS A 132 -4.16 -14.29 5.17
CA LYS A 132 -5.35 -13.85 5.91
C LYS A 132 -5.09 -12.50 6.55
N TYR A 133 -6.08 -11.63 6.52
CA TYR A 133 -6.01 -10.32 7.18
C TYR A 133 -5.67 -10.48 8.65
N ASP A 134 -4.65 -9.78 9.10
CA ASP A 134 -4.13 -9.87 10.47
C ASP A 134 -4.44 -8.63 11.33
N GLY A 135 -5.02 -7.58 10.72
CA GLY A 135 -5.48 -6.39 11.42
C GLY A 135 -4.36 -5.50 11.98
N LYS A 136 -3.13 -5.61 11.47
CA LYS A 136 -1.99 -4.84 11.99
C LYS A 136 -1.73 -3.56 11.21
N TRP A 137 -1.62 -3.69 9.90
CA TRP A 137 -1.23 -2.61 9.01
C TRP A 137 -2.21 -2.45 7.86
N LEU A 138 -2.28 -1.24 7.36
CA LEU A 138 -2.97 -0.93 6.13
C LEU A 138 -2.06 -0.07 5.28
N VAL A 139 -2.08 -0.31 3.97
CA VAL A 139 -1.43 0.55 2.99
C VAL A 139 -2.45 1.13 2.05
N ILE A 140 -2.16 2.32 1.53
CA ILE A 140 -3.03 3.02 0.58
C ILE A 140 -2.17 3.90 -0.32
N ASN A 141 -2.48 3.93 -1.60
CA ASN A 141 -1.80 4.79 -2.56
C ASN A 141 -2.48 6.15 -2.73
N ASP A 142 -1.71 7.13 -3.20
CA ASP A 142 -2.17 8.45 -3.60
C ASP A 142 -2.23 8.52 -5.13
N LYS A 143 -3.44 8.50 -5.68
CA LYS A 143 -3.64 8.56 -7.13
C LYS A 143 -3.21 9.89 -7.75
N ALA A 144 -3.33 10.98 -7.02
CA ALA A 144 -2.97 12.31 -7.51
C ALA A 144 -1.45 12.55 -7.55
N ASN A 145 -0.71 11.88 -6.65
CA ASN A 145 0.73 12.00 -6.55
C ASN A 145 1.36 10.62 -6.31
N PRO A 146 2.44 10.25 -6.99
CA PRO A 146 2.99 8.89 -6.89
C PRO A 146 3.63 8.66 -5.52
N ARG A 147 2.83 8.22 -4.55
CA ARG A 147 3.25 7.90 -3.19
C ARG A 147 2.28 6.95 -2.49
N ILE A 148 2.82 6.19 -1.56
CA ILE A 148 2.10 5.21 -0.75
C ILE A 148 2.20 5.56 0.73
N ALA A 149 1.15 5.31 1.50
CA ALA A 149 1.14 5.48 2.95
C ALA A 149 0.98 4.15 3.68
N VAL A 150 1.59 4.07 4.87
CA VAL A 150 1.40 2.98 5.83
C VAL A 150 0.66 3.51 7.04
N ILE A 151 -0.40 2.81 7.42
CA ILE A 151 -1.27 3.14 8.54
C ILE A 151 -1.20 2.01 9.57
N ASP A 152 -1.08 2.37 10.83
CA ASP A 152 -1.16 1.45 11.95
C ASP A 152 -2.63 1.27 12.34
N LEU A 153 -3.10 0.03 12.40
CA LEU A 153 -4.48 -0.28 12.76
C LEU A 153 -4.69 -0.43 14.28
N GLU A 154 -3.63 -0.36 15.08
CA GLU A 154 -3.75 -0.33 16.53
C GLU A 154 -4.24 1.05 17.02
N ASP A 155 -3.74 2.13 16.40
CA ASP A 155 -4.10 3.51 16.76
C ASP A 155 -4.82 4.29 15.65
N PHE A 156 -4.90 3.73 14.45
CA PHE A 156 -5.46 4.36 13.25
C PHE A 156 -4.71 5.64 12.85
N GLU A 157 -3.40 5.61 12.92
CA GLU A 157 -2.56 6.73 12.52
C GLU A 157 -1.67 6.37 11.33
N THR A 158 -1.46 7.34 10.45
CA THR A 158 -0.47 7.24 9.38
C THR A 158 0.94 7.31 9.98
N LYS A 159 1.76 6.31 9.67
CA LYS A 159 3.12 6.17 10.23
C LYS A 159 4.23 6.45 9.23
N GLN A 160 3.93 6.41 7.95
CA GLN A 160 4.92 6.65 6.90
C GLN A 160 4.21 7.05 5.60
N ILE A 161 4.82 7.95 4.84
CA ILE A 161 4.48 8.22 3.44
C ILE A 161 5.76 8.08 2.63
N VAL A 162 5.71 7.28 1.56
CA VAL A 162 6.87 7.01 0.69
C VAL A 162 6.55 7.43 -0.73
N PRO A 163 7.24 8.44 -1.29
CA PRO A 163 7.14 8.77 -2.70
C PRO A 163 7.71 7.67 -3.58
N ASN A 164 7.05 7.37 -4.70
CA ASN A 164 7.61 6.50 -5.70
C ASN A 164 8.65 7.28 -6.52
N PRO A 165 9.90 6.78 -6.64
CA PRO A 165 10.98 7.54 -7.27
C PRO A 165 10.86 7.63 -8.78
N VAL A 166 10.08 6.74 -9.42
CA VAL A 166 10.03 6.62 -10.88
C VAL A 166 8.62 6.83 -11.48
N PHE A 167 7.56 6.52 -10.75
CA PHE A 167 6.20 6.70 -11.25
C PHE A 167 5.78 8.17 -11.31
N LYS A 168 4.82 8.45 -12.17
CA LYS A 168 4.16 9.76 -12.29
C LYS A 168 2.72 9.73 -11.80
N SER A 169 2.14 8.54 -11.72
CA SER A 169 0.80 8.29 -11.22
C SER A 169 0.72 6.87 -10.68
N GLU A 170 -0.10 6.67 -9.70
CA GLU A 170 -0.37 5.37 -9.10
C GLU A 170 -1.89 5.15 -9.05
N HIS A 171 -2.33 4.01 -9.52
CA HIS A 171 -3.73 3.61 -9.40
C HIS A 171 -3.83 2.09 -9.20
N GLY A 172 -2.84 1.35 -9.64
CA GLY A 172 -2.81 -0.11 -9.62
C GLY A 172 -2.78 -0.74 -8.22
N GLY A 173 -3.19 0.00 -7.21
CA GLY A 173 -3.29 -0.45 -5.85
C GLY A 173 -1.95 -0.58 -5.15
N ALA A 174 -2.02 -0.82 -3.86
CA ALA A 174 -0.92 -1.20 -3.01
C ALA A 174 -1.35 -2.45 -2.27
N PHE A 175 -1.00 -3.64 -2.76
CA PHE A 175 -1.47 -4.92 -2.23
C PHE A 175 -0.34 -5.69 -1.55
N PHE A 176 -0.61 -6.22 -0.36
CA PHE A 176 0.35 -7.04 0.36
C PHE A 176 0.52 -8.42 -0.25
N THR A 177 1.74 -8.95 -0.18
CA THR A 177 1.99 -10.38 -0.35
C THR A 177 1.50 -11.16 0.87
N PRO A 178 1.25 -12.49 0.77
CA PRO A 178 0.54 -13.28 1.79
C PRO A 178 1.07 -13.26 3.22
N ASN A 179 2.32 -12.87 3.41
CA ASN A 179 2.94 -12.67 4.74
C ASN A 179 3.40 -11.23 4.95
N SER A 180 2.88 -10.30 4.17
CA SER A 180 3.21 -8.87 4.25
C SER A 180 4.71 -8.59 4.19
N GLU A 181 5.46 -9.41 3.44
CA GLU A 181 6.90 -9.21 3.24
C GLU A 181 7.18 -8.13 2.20
N HIS A 182 6.25 -7.97 1.27
CA HIS A 182 6.31 -6.98 0.19
C HIS A 182 4.92 -6.41 -0.08
N ILE A 183 4.93 -5.27 -0.80
CA ILE A 183 3.72 -4.62 -1.32
C ILE A 183 3.93 -4.47 -2.82
N LEU A 184 2.91 -4.81 -3.59
CA LEU A 184 2.88 -4.67 -5.05
C LEU A 184 2.09 -3.43 -5.41
N GLU A 185 2.67 -2.55 -6.23
CA GLU A 185 2.06 -1.28 -6.62
C GLU A 185 2.32 -1.02 -8.11
N ALA A 186 1.27 -0.85 -8.90
CA ALA A 186 1.36 -0.60 -10.33
C ALA A 186 1.15 0.87 -10.70
N ALA A 187 1.92 1.33 -11.69
CA ALA A 187 1.73 2.64 -12.30
C ALA A 187 0.44 2.65 -13.13
N GLN A 188 -0.34 3.74 -13.05
CA GLN A 188 -1.50 3.89 -13.93
C GLN A 188 -1.08 4.20 -15.37
N TYR A 189 -0.20 5.16 -15.54
CA TYR A 189 0.22 5.63 -16.85
C TYR A 189 1.70 5.35 -17.10
N ALA A 190 2.02 4.92 -18.31
CA ALA A 190 3.41 4.84 -18.72
C ALA A 190 4.04 6.23 -18.74
N ALA A 191 5.27 6.33 -18.26
CA ALA A 191 6.01 7.57 -18.20
C ALA A 191 7.52 7.30 -18.29
N PRO A 192 8.35 8.30 -18.65
CA PRO A 192 9.79 8.19 -18.48
C PRO A 192 10.17 8.06 -17.00
N PHE A 193 11.00 7.08 -16.67
CA PHE A 193 11.42 6.83 -15.28
C PHE A 193 12.51 7.80 -14.79
N ASP A 194 13.25 8.41 -15.71
CA ASP A 194 14.35 9.34 -15.41
C ASP A 194 13.89 10.73 -14.99
N ASN A 195 12.57 11.01 -15.04
CA ASN A 195 11.98 12.31 -14.74
C ASN A 195 12.33 13.43 -15.71
N GLU A 196 12.95 13.13 -16.84
CA GLU A 196 13.27 14.08 -17.88
C GLU A 196 12.09 14.24 -18.87
N TYR A 197 12.13 15.31 -19.66
CA TYR A 197 11.21 15.47 -20.77
C TYR A 197 11.70 14.67 -21.97
N HIS A 198 10.81 13.84 -22.53
CA HIS A 198 11.05 13.12 -23.78
C HIS A 198 9.98 13.47 -24.80
N PRO A 199 10.35 13.67 -26.07
CA PRO A 199 9.39 13.85 -27.15
C PRO A 199 8.43 12.67 -27.24
N ILE A 200 7.18 12.93 -27.58
CA ILE A 200 6.17 11.88 -27.69
C ILE A 200 6.48 10.87 -28.81
N GLU A 201 7.24 11.27 -29.78
CA GLU A 201 7.71 10.43 -30.88
C GLU A 201 8.59 9.27 -30.39
N ASP A 202 9.31 9.47 -29.29
CA ASP A 202 10.23 8.50 -28.69
C ASP A 202 9.56 7.65 -27.60
N TYR A 203 8.22 7.67 -27.51
CA TYR A 203 7.56 7.09 -26.36
C TYR A 203 7.78 5.57 -26.22
N LYS A 204 7.90 4.83 -27.32
CA LYS A 204 8.14 3.38 -27.30
C LYS A 204 9.47 3.01 -26.66
N GLU A 205 10.45 3.86 -26.74
CA GLU A 205 11.80 3.69 -26.20
C GLU A 205 11.93 4.24 -24.77
N THR A 206 11.22 5.33 -24.47
CA THR A 206 11.45 6.11 -23.25
C THR A 206 10.37 5.97 -22.19
N TYR A 207 9.10 5.73 -22.60
CA TYR A 207 8.00 5.56 -21.66
C TYR A 207 7.89 4.10 -21.23
N ARG A 208 7.62 3.87 -19.96
CA ARG A 208 7.45 2.53 -19.39
C ARG A 208 6.29 2.54 -18.40
N GLY A 209 5.52 1.45 -18.41
CA GLY A 209 4.73 1.04 -17.28
C GLY A 209 5.61 0.39 -16.23
N GLY A 210 5.07 0.08 -15.08
CA GLY A 210 5.86 -0.59 -14.05
C GLY A 210 5.05 -1.10 -12.88
N VAL A 211 5.65 -2.07 -12.19
CA VAL A 211 5.19 -2.54 -10.89
C VAL A 211 6.33 -2.38 -9.89
N THR A 212 6.12 -1.58 -8.87
CA THR A 212 7.06 -1.46 -7.75
C THR A 212 6.77 -2.56 -6.74
N VAL A 213 7.79 -3.31 -6.39
CA VAL A 213 7.79 -4.32 -5.32
C VAL A 213 8.49 -3.69 -4.12
N TRP A 214 7.69 -3.15 -3.23
CA TRP A 214 8.16 -2.53 -2.01
C TRP A 214 8.53 -3.58 -0.98
N LYS A 215 9.74 -3.55 -0.45
CA LYS A 215 10.08 -4.33 0.74
C LYS A 215 9.38 -3.75 1.95
N PHE A 216 8.68 -4.61 2.71
CA PHE A 216 7.98 -4.20 3.92
C PHE A 216 8.50 -4.95 5.14
N ASP A 217 8.72 -4.24 6.24
CA ASP A 217 9.01 -4.82 7.54
C ASP A 217 7.74 -4.80 8.39
N SER A 218 7.05 -5.92 8.44
CA SER A 218 5.78 -6.07 9.16
C SER A 218 5.90 -5.99 10.70
N LYS A 219 7.12 -6.07 11.24
CA LYS A 219 7.34 -5.94 12.69
C LYS A 219 7.26 -4.50 13.16
N ILE A 220 7.69 -3.58 12.32
CA ILE A 220 7.73 -2.15 12.63
C ILE A 220 6.77 -1.33 11.76
N GLY A 221 6.08 -1.97 10.79
CA GLY A 221 5.16 -1.32 9.88
C GLY A 221 5.82 -0.28 8.99
N ARG A 222 6.92 -0.65 8.32
CA ARG A 222 7.66 0.30 7.46
C ARG A 222 8.02 -0.30 6.12
N ILE A 223 7.82 0.49 5.09
CA ILE A 223 8.42 0.26 3.78
C ILE A 223 9.90 0.58 3.86
N ILE A 224 10.73 -0.27 3.23
CA ILE A 224 12.19 -0.13 3.17
C ILE A 224 12.59 0.20 1.72
N PRO A 225 12.64 1.46 1.31
CA PRO A 225 12.83 1.84 -0.10
C PRO A 225 14.14 1.32 -0.70
N LYS A 226 15.23 1.30 0.06
CA LYS A 226 16.55 0.82 -0.39
C LYS A 226 16.57 -0.66 -0.80
N ASP A 227 15.65 -1.46 -0.25
CA ASP A 227 15.52 -2.89 -0.51
C ASP A 227 14.36 -3.21 -1.48
N SER A 228 13.75 -2.17 -2.02
CA SER A 228 12.67 -2.21 -3.00
C SER A 228 13.20 -2.09 -4.42
N PHE A 229 12.38 -2.45 -5.40
CA PHE A 229 12.69 -2.30 -6.83
C PHE A 229 11.41 -2.12 -7.64
N THR A 230 11.57 -1.61 -8.88
CA THR A 230 10.48 -1.56 -9.86
C THR A 230 10.78 -2.53 -11.00
N LEU A 231 9.82 -3.37 -11.35
CA LEU A 231 9.82 -4.14 -12.59
C LEU A 231 9.33 -3.24 -13.72
N GLU A 232 10.15 -3.10 -14.74
CA GLU A 232 9.78 -2.39 -15.96
C GLU A 232 8.73 -3.19 -16.74
N MET A 233 7.66 -2.52 -17.16
CA MET A 233 6.58 -3.06 -17.97
C MET A 233 6.53 -2.34 -19.34
N PRO A 234 5.82 -2.90 -20.33
CA PRO A 234 5.65 -2.25 -21.62
C PRO A 234 5.06 -0.83 -21.49
N PRO A 235 5.21 0.02 -22.53
CA PRO A 235 4.82 1.42 -22.49
C PRO A 235 3.30 1.63 -22.64
N TYR A 236 2.50 1.06 -21.77
CA TYR A 236 1.04 1.23 -21.75
C TYR A 236 0.48 1.29 -20.32
N MET A 237 -0.79 1.56 -20.20
CA MET A 237 -1.48 1.66 -18.91
C MET A 237 -1.50 0.32 -18.18
N GLN A 238 -1.26 0.39 -16.89
CA GLN A 238 -1.46 -0.72 -15.96
C GLN A 238 -2.69 -0.44 -15.10
N ASP A 239 -3.32 -1.49 -14.61
CA ASP A 239 -4.41 -1.36 -13.65
C ASP A 239 -4.06 -2.10 -12.36
N LEU A 240 -5.04 -2.62 -11.64
CA LEU A 240 -4.84 -3.23 -10.34
C LEU A 240 -3.83 -4.37 -10.38
N SER A 241 -3.00 -4.44 -9.36
CA SER A 241 -2.10 -5.56 -9.10
C SER A 241 -2.53 -6.30 -7.85
N ASP A 242 -2.32 -7.59 -7.81
CA ASP A 242 -2.48 -8.38 -6.60
C ASP A 242 -1.41 -9.49 -6.53
N SER A 243 -1.28 -10.11 -5.38
CA SER A 243 -0.37 -11.22 -5.16
C SER A 243 -1.10 -12.55 -5.04
N GLY A 244 -0.54 -13.59 -5.64
CA GLY A 244 -1.06 -14.93 -5.50
C GLY A 244 -0.94 -15.46 -4.07
N LYS A 245 -1.88 -16.33 -3.71
CA LYS A 245 -1.97 -16.99 -2.40
C LYS A 245 -1.94 -18.52 -2.56
N GLY A 246 -1.57 -19.23 -1.53
CA GLY A 246 -1.52 -20.69 -1.57
C GLY A 246 -0.54 -21.20 -2.61
N ILE A 247 -1.01 -21.91 -3.63
CA ILE A 247 -0.18 -22.50 -4.69
C ILE A 247 0.49 -21.43 -5.58
N SER A 248 -0.09 -20.25 -5.68
CA SER A 248 0.45 -19.14 -6.46
C SER A 248 1.25 -18.15 -5.61
N ASP A 249 1.55 -18.44 -4.35
CA ASP A 249 2.43 -17.61 -3.53
C ASP A 249 3.79 -17.41 -4.20
N GLY A 250 4.24 -16.17 -4.24
CA GLY A 250 5.46 -15.77 -4.96
C GLY A 250 5.21 -15.16 -6.33
N TRP A 251 3.96 -15.23 -6.80
CA TRP A 251 3.54 -14.62 -8.06
C TRP A 251 2.70 -13.37 -7.80
N GLY A 252 2.87 -12.39 -8.66
CA GLY A 252 2.04 -11.20 -8.75
C GLY A 252 1.37 -11.12 -10.10
N PHE A 253 0.24 -10.44 -10.13
CA PHE A 253 -0.62 -10.29 -11.29
C PHE A 253 -0.97 -8.82 -11.46
N THR A 254 -0.90 -8.31 -12.69
CA THR A 254 -1.29 -6.94 -13.02
C THR A 254 -1.85 -6.93 -14.42
N ASN A 255 -3.04 -6.45 -14.62
CA ASN A 255 -3.58 -6.31 -15.95
C ASN A 255 -3.23 -4.95 -16.57
N SER A 256 -3.19 -4.91 -17.89
CA SER A 256 -3.18 -3.67 -18.66
C SER A 256 -4.60 -3.28 -19.07
N PHE A 257 -4.77 -2.06 -19.52
CA PHE A 257 -6.00 -1.63 -20.19
C PHE A 257 -5.68 -0.58 -21.26
N ASN A 258 -6.53 -0.55 -22.31
CA ASN A 258 -6.38 0.38 -23.44
C ASN A 258 -4.96 0.38 -24.05
N THR A 259 -4.34 -0.80 -24.19
CA THR A 259 -2.96 -0.92 -24.72
C THR A 259 -2.81 -0.34 -26.12
N GLU A 260 -3.85 -0.42 -26.92
CA GLU A 260 -3.88 0.12 -28.30
C GLU A 260 -3.63 1.63 -28.36
N MET A 261 -4.01 2.37 -27.33
CA MET A 261 -3.76 3.81 -27.27
C MET A 261 -2.27 4.14 -27.16
N TYR A 262 -1.46 3.20 -26.71
CA TYR A 262 -0.04 3.38 -26.44
C TYR A 262 0.85 2.60 -27.40
N THR A 263 0.38 1.47 -27.92
CA THR A 263 1.16 0.61 -28.80
C THR A 263 1.05 0.98 -30.29
N GLY A 264 0.25 1.99 -30.61
CA GLY A 264 -0.02 2.40 -31.99
C GLY A 264 -1.04 1.51 -32.68
N GLY A 265 -1.87 0.81 -31.91
CA GLY A 265 -3.03 0.05 -32.38
C GLY A 265 -4.21 0.93 -32.81
N ILE A 266 -4.02 2.24 -32.89
CA ILE A 266 -5.00 3.16 -33.45
C ILE A 266 -5.15 2.83 -34.94
N GLU A 267 -6.29 2.32 -35.31
CA GLU A 267 -6.62 2.14 -36.71
C GLU A 267 -6.62 3.50 -37.41
N VAL A 268 -5.96 3.57 -38.56
CA VAL A 268 -5.83 4.82 -39.29
C VAL A 268 -7.21 5.40 -39.62
N GLY A 269 -7.48 6.59 -39.09
CA GLY A 269 -8.73 7.31 -39.28
C GLY A 269 -9.79 7.10 -38.23
N MET A 270 -9.52 6.27 -37.21
CA MET A 270 -10.46 6.14 -36.07
C MET A 270 -10.13 7.15 -34.94
N PRO A 271 -11.14 7.77 -34.33
CA PRO A 271 -10.94 8.58 -33.15
C PRO A 271 -10.33 7.78 -31.99
N PRO A 272 -9.49 8.37 -31.13
CA PRO A 272 -8.85 7.66 -30.02
C PRO A 272 -9.84 6.99 -29.04
N ASN A 273 -11.02 7.57 -28.88
CA ASN A 273 -12.09 6.99 -28.03
C ASN A 273 -12.75 5.74 -28.67
N GLU A 274 -12.61 5.54 -29.95
CA GLU A 274 -13.12 4.35 -30.65
C GLU A 274 -12.03 3.28 -30.80
N ALA A 275 -10.77 3.67 -30.82
CA ALA A 275 -9.65 2.74 -30.86
C ALA A 275 -9.68 1.76 -29.68
N GLY A 276 -10.03 2.25 -28.49
CA GLY A 276 -10.24 1.45 -27.30
C GLY A 276 -11.41 0.47 -27.37
N MET A 277 -12.19 0.47 -28.44
CA MET A 277 -13.33 -0.43 -28.68
C MET A 277 -13.13 -1.36 -29.91
N SER A 278 -11.94 -1.29 -30.52
CA SER A 278 -11.62 -2.09 -31.70
C SER A 278 -11.60 -3.59 -31.37
N ARG A 279 -11.98 -4.42 -32.33
CA ARG A 279 -11.98 -5.88 -32.19
C ARG A 279 -10.58 -6.50 -32.16
N ASN A 280 -9.59 -5.76 -32.62
CA ASN A 280 -8.21 -6.23 -32.74
C ASN A 280 -7.35 -5.84 -31.53
N ASP A 281 -7.92 -5.07 -30.59
CA ASP A 281 -7.19 -4.65 -29.42
C ASP A 281 -7.12 -5.78 -28.40
N THR A 282 -5.95 -5.95 -27.84
CA THR A 282 -5.66 -6.99 -26.88
C THR A 282 -4.96 -6.34 -25.68
N ASP A 283 -5.54 -6.52 -24.53
CA ASP A 283 -4.88 -6.23 -23.27
C ASP A 283 -4.08 -7.45 -22.80
N TYR A 284 -3.36 -7.32 -21.70
CA TYR A 284 -2.48 -8.35 -21.20
C TYR A 284 -2.62 -8.49 -19.69
N LEU A 285 -2.66 -9.74 -19.23
CA LEU A 285 -2.32 -10.09 -17.86
C LEU A 285 -0.81 -10.25 -17.77
N HIS A 286 -0.18 -9.45 -16.94
CA HIS A 286 1.23 -9.60 -16.57
C HIS A 286 1.30 -10.54 -15.37
N VAL A 287 1.95 -11.67 -15.55
CA VAL A 287 2.21 -12.66 -14.49
C VAL A 287 3.69 -12.61 -14.18
N TYR A 288 4.04 -12.20 -12.97
CA TYR A 288 5.44 -12.03 -12.59
C TYR A 288 5.76 -12.71 -11.27
N ASN A 289 6.93 -13.36 -11.21
CA ASN A 289 7.43 -14.01 -10.00
C ASN A 289 8.17 -12.98 -9.15
N TRP A 290 7.46 -12.31 -8.22
CA TRP A 290 8.05 -11.26 -7.39
C TRP A 290 9.16 -11.77 -6.46
N LYS A 291 9.11 -13.03 -5.99
CA LYS A 291 10.19 -13.63 -5.19
C LYS A 291 11.47 -13.77 -6.01
N LYS A 292 11.35 -14.28 -7.23
CA LYS A 292 12.49 -14.43 -8.15
C LYS A 292 13.05 -13.06 -8.56
N LEU A 293 12.18 -12.10 -8.84
CA LEU A 293 12.58 -10.72 -9.16
C LEU A 293 13.29 -10.05 -7.98
N TYR A 294 12.83 -10.29 -6.75
CA TYR A 294 13.50 -9.78 -5.56
C TYR A 294 14.94 -10.34 -5.45
N GLU A 295 15.15 -11.64 -5.71
CA GLU A 295 16.51 -12.21 -5.74
C GLU A 295 17.34 -11.62 -6.88
N LEU A 296 16.78 -11.46 -8.08
CA LEU A 296 17.46 -10.84 -9.21
C LEU A 296 17.86 -9.37 -8.92
N SER A 297 17.05 -8.64 -8.17
CA SER A 297 17.33 -7.25 -7.81
C SER A 297 18.57 -7.03 -6.92
N LYS A 298 19.09 -8.10 -6.34
CA LYS A 298 20.30 -8.07 -5.49
C LYS A 298 21.59 -8.04 -6.29
N ASP A 299 21.57 -8.54 -7.54
CA ASP A 299 22.72 -8.51 -8.44
C ASP A 299 22.72 -7.22 -9.29
N PRO A 300 23.74 -6.35 -9.15
CA PRO A 300 23.83 -5.12 -9.93
C PRO A 300 23.76 -5.30 -11.45
N LYS A 301 24.07 -6.50 -11.95
CA LYS A 301 23.99 -6.79 -13.40
C LYS A 301 22.57 -6.90 -13.93
N ASN A 302 21.60 -7.12 -13.06
CA ASN A 302 20.19 -7.30 -13.41
C ASN A 302 19.38 -6.03 -13.25
N VAL A 303 19.98 -4.94 -12.78
CA VAL A 303 19.26 -3.70 -12.47
C VAL A 303 19.89 -2.49 -13.14
N LYS A 304 19.06 -1.54 -13.49
CA LYS A 304 19.45 -0.14 -13.75
C LYS A 304 19.16 0.67 -12.51
N ILE A 305 19.95 1.69 -12.24
CA ILE A 305 19.68 2.63 -11.15
C ILE A 305 19.14 3.92 -11.75
N VAL A 306 17.96 4.31 -11.35
CA VAL A 306 17.28 5.56 -11.76
C VAL A 306 16.77 6.24 -10.49
N ASN A 307 17.15 7.49 -10.25
CA ASN A 307 16.77 8.25 -9.05
C ASN A 307 17.07 7.48 -7.73
N ASP A 308 18.25 6.87 -7.65
CA ASP A 308 18.70 6.02 -6.52
C ASP A 308 17.81 4.78 -6.29
N HIS A 309 16.97 4.42 -7.25
CA HIS A 309 16.09 3.27 -7.19
C HIS A 309 16.47 2.18 -8.19
N LYS A 310 16.26 0.92 -7.82
CA LYS A 310 16.54 -0.25 -8.66
C LYS A 310 15.41 -0.48 -9.64
N ILE A 311 15.75 -0.59 -10.92
CA ILE A 311 14.82 -0.98 -11.99
C ILE A 311 15.29 -2.30 -12.57
N ILE A 312 14.43 -3.31 -12.59
CA ILE A 312 14.66 -4.53 -13.37
C ILE A 312 14.11 -4.32 -14.77
N PRO A 313 14.95 -4.28 -15.80
CA PRO A 313 14.50 -4.18 -17.18
C PRO A 313 13.62 -5.36 -17.59
N ILE A 314 12.65 -5.11 -18.46
CA ILE A 314 11.71 -6.13 -18.93
C ILE A 314 12.45 -7.33 -19.57
N GLU A 315 13.54 -7.09 -20.29
CA GLU A 315 14.33 -8.14 -20.95
C GLU A 315 15.00 -9.08 -19.92
N ILE A 316 15.42 -8.54 -18.79
CA ILE A 316 15.99 -9.34 -17.70
C ILE A 316 14.92 -10.23 -17.07
N ALA A 317 13.74 -9.67 -16.81
CA ALA A 317 12.63 -10.42 -16.24
C ALA A 317 12.16 -11.56 -17.16
N VAL A 318 11.97 -11.28 -18.44
CA VAL A 318 11.56 -12.27 -19.46
C VAL A 318 12.63 -13.34 -19.64
N LYS A 319 13.91 -12.96 -19.80
CA LYS A 319 15.02 -13.90 -19.95
C LYS A 319 15.16 -14.88 -18.80
N ASN A 320 14.75 -14.47 -17.63
CA ASN A 320 14.81 -15.29 -16.42
C ASN A 320 13.48 -15.98 -16.10
N ASP A 321 12.53 -16.08 -17.02
CA ASP A 321 11.20 -16.66 -16.76
C ASP A 321 10.56 -16.11 -15.48
N ALA A 322 10.68 -14.81 -15.29
CA ALA A 322 10.13 -14.10 -14.14
C ALA A 322 8.99 -13.13 -14.51
N LEU A 323 8.71 -12.99 -15.82
CA LEU A 323 7.61 -12.21 -16.35
C LEU A 323 7.01 -12.89 -17.58
N PHE A 324 5.70 -13.01 -17.60
CA PHE A 324 4.91 -13.53 -18.71
C PHE A 324 3.80 -12.53 -19.03
N LEU A 325 3.53 -12.33 -20.33
CA LEU A 325 2.45 -11.50 -20.82
C LEU A 325 1.42 -12.41 -21.49
N ILE A 326 0.25 -12.53 -20.89
CA ILE A 326 -0.83 -13.41 -21.37
C ILE A 326 -1.88 -12.51 -22.00
N PRO A 327 -2.19 -12.70 -23.32
CA PRO A 327 -3.24 -11.93 -23.98
C PRO A 327 -4.60 -12.14 -23.31
N GLU A 328 -5.33 -11.06 -23.13
CA GLU A 328 -6.67 -11.04 -22.53
C GLU A 328 -7.66 -10.30 -23.42
N PRO A 329 -8.96 -10.53 -23.21
CA PRO A 329 -9.99 -9.67 -23.78
C PRO A 329 -9.77 -8.22 -23.32
N LYS A 330 -10.29 -7.33 -24.11
CA LYS A 330 -10.15 -5.90 -23.99
C LYS A 330 -10.61 -5.33 -22.64
N SER A 331 -9.82 -4.39 -22.12
CA SER A 331 -10.12 -3.55 -20.96
C SER A 331 -10.51 -4.36 -19.70
N PRO A 332 -9.73 -5.35 -19.28
CA PRO A 332 -9.94 -5.94 -17.97
C PRO A 332 -9.70 -4.89 -16.90
N HIS A 333 -10.43 -4.99 -15.79
CA HIS A 333 -10.30 -4.07 -14.66
C HIS A 333 -10.13 -4.86 -13.38
N GLY A 334 -8.89 -4.97 -12.94
CA GLY A 334 -8.52 -5.68 -11.73
C GLY A 334 -8.26 -7.17 -11.96
N VAL A 335 -7.46 -7.70 -11.05
CA VAL A 335 -7.15 -9.13 -10.90
C VAL A 335 -7.42 -9.48 -9.46
N ASP A 336 -8.18 -10.55 -9.22
CA ASP A 336 -8.54 -10.98 -7.87
C ASP A 336 -8.34 -12.50 -7.71
#